data_00d4bfdcf6b97777eaaf0ae89f473b25
#
_entry.id   00d4bfdcf6b97777eaaf0ae89f473b25
#
_cell.length_a   1.000
_cell.length_b   1.000
_cell.length_c   1.000
_cell.angle_alpha   90.00
_cell.angle_beta   90.00
_cell.angle_gamma   90.00
#
_symmetry.space_group_name_H-M   'P 1'
#
loop_
_entity.id
_entity.type
_entity.pdbx_description
1 polymer ?
#
loop_
_entity_poly.entity_id
_entity_poly.type
_entity_poly.pdbx_seq_one_letter_code
_entity_poly.pdbx_strand_id
1 'polypeptide(L)'
;MGAVAHQDTKVWRRRDPMMQFAVWAAWLLAACVLVYCWGEISDRTIWAFVTDAPTQAADLGARMVPPDWGFIKTLGRPLWDTLNMATLGTAMAIVIAVPVAYCAARNTTPSMTLVRPVALFVIVSSRSINSLIWALMLVTIVGPGVFAGILAIGLRSIGFCAKLLYEAIEEIDESQVEAVRATGASRAQVTAYGIVPQVMPAFAGISVFRWDINIRESTVLGLVGAGGIGLPLNGAITTLAWTRVSLILLVIVAAVVAGEWISAKVRHAII
;
A
#
# COMPACT_ATOMS: atom_id res chain seq x y z
N MET A 1 9.37 23.36 -53.72
CA MET A 1 10.18 22.13 -53.49
C MET A 1 9.69 21.50 -52.20
N GLY A 2 8.83 20.50 -52.31
CA GLY A 2 8.23 19.86 -51.15
C GLY A 2 9.13 18.74 -50.64
N ALA A 3 9.43 18.76 -49.37
CA ALA A 3 10.09 17.69 -48.65
C ALA A 3 9.10 16.51 -48.50
N VAL A 4 9.36 15.42 -49.17
CA VAL A 4 8.63 14.17 -49.02
C VAL A 4 9.02 13.56 -47.67
N ALA A 5 8.08 13.55 -46.72
CA ALA A 5 8.24 12.86 -45.47
C ALA A 5 8.38 11.35 -45.76
N HIS A 6 9.56 10.80 -45.45
CA HIS A 6 9.76 9.35 -45.41
C HIS A 6 8.88 8.78 -44.29
N GLN A 7 7.74 8.20 -44.67
CA GLN A 7 7.00 7.30 -43.82
C GLN A 7 7.84 6.04 -43.63
N ASP A 8 8.37 5.82 -42.45
CA ASP A 8 8.97 4.56 -42.03
C ASP A 8 7.88 3.47 -42.09
N THR A 9 7.73 2.84 -43.21
CA THR A 9 6.92 1.64 -43.38
C THR A 9 7.59 0.53 -42.59
N LYS A 10 6.99 0.13 -41.47
CA LYS A 10 7.39 -1.07 -40.71
C LYS A 10 7.30 -2.29 -41.62
N VAL A 11 8.41 -2.63 -42.29
CA VAL A 11 8.49 -3.86 -43.12
C VAL A 11 8.48 -5.05 -42.16
N TRP A 12 7.45 -5.91 -42.32
CA TRP A 12 7.39 -7.15 -41.54
C TRP A 12 8.59 -8.05 -41.92
N ARG A 13 9.52 -8.27 -40.97
CA ARG A 13 10.64 -9.17 -41.10
C ARG A 13 10.28 -10.50 -40.43
N ARG A 14 10.36 -11.59 -41.22
CA ARG A 14 10.25 -12.95 -40.69
C ARG A 14 11.34 -13.14 -39.62
N ARG A 15 10.97 -13.58 -38.43
CA ARG A 15 11.95 -13.83 -37.32
C ARG A 15 12.92 -14.91 -37.81
N ASP A 16 14.22 -14.74 -37.49
CA ASP A 16 15.24 -15.75 -37.77
C ASP A 16 14.83 -17.10 -37.16
N PRO A 17 15.05 -18.22 -37.89
CA PRO A 17 14.66 -19.55 -37.42
C PRO A 17 15.27 -19.91 -36.06
N MET A 18 16.48 -19.42 -35.79
CA MET A 18 17.15 -19.60 -34.51
C MET A 18 16.42 -18.87 -33.35
N MET A 19 15.89 -17.67 -33.63
CA MET A 19 15.11 -16.90 -32.66
C MET A 19 13.73 -17.55 -32.45
N GLN A 20 13.11 -18.12 -33.49
CA GLN A 20 11.88 -18.89 -33.32
C GLN A 20 12.11 -20.14 -32.47
N PHE A 21 13.17 -20.88 -32.72
CA PHE A 21 13.53 -22.05 -31.92
C PHE A 21 13.79 -21.68 -30.45
N ALA A 22 14.50 -20.59 -30.19
CA ALA A 22 14.72 -20.10 -28.82
C ALA A 22 13.41 -19.74 -28.10
N VAL A 23 12.47 -19.11 -28.79
CA VAL A 23 11.13 -18.79 -28.27
C VAL A 23 10.33 -20.06 -27.94
N TRP A 24 10.33 -21.05 -28.85
CA TRP A 24 9.65 -22.33 -28.60
C TRP A 24 10.29 -23.11 -27.46
N ALA A 25 11.63 -23.13 -27.39
CA ALA A 25 12.35 -23.74 -26.28
C ALA A 25 12.03 -23.06 -24.94
N ALA A 26 11.93 -21.72 -24.91
CA ALA A 26 11.51 -20.97 -23.72
C ALA A 26 10.08 -21.30 -23.29
N TRP A 27 9.15 -21.43 -24.24
CA TRP A 27 7.78 -21.85 -23.94
C TRP A 27 7.70 -23.30 -23.43
N LEU A 28 8.47 -24.22 -24.01
CA LEU A 28 8.57 -25.60 -23.54
C LEU A 28 9.14 -25.66 -22.12
N LEU A 29 10.20 -24.90 -21.86
CA LEU A 29 10.80 -24.83 -20.50
C LEU A 29 9.80 -24.25 -19.50
N ALA A 30 9.08 -23.19 -19.85
CA ALA A 30 8.03 -22.62 -19.03
C ALA A 30 6.90 -23.63 -18.74
N ALA A 31 6.48 -24.38 -19.76
CA ALA A 31 5.48 -25.43 -19.60
C ALA A 31 5.98 -26.56 -18.69
N CYS A 32 7.23 -27.01 -18.86
CA CYS A 32 7.85 -28.02 -17.98
C CYS A 32 7.91 -27.55 -16.53
N VAL A 33 8.31 -26.28 -16.30
CA VAL A 33 8.33 -25.69 -14.95
C VAL A 33 6.91 -25.65 -14.35
N LEU A 34 5.91 -25.25 -15.13
CA LEU A 34 4.53 -25.22 -14.67
C LEU A 34 4.01 -26.63 -14.31
N VAL A 35 4.30 -27.62 -15.15
CA VAL A 35 3.90 -29.02 -14.88
C VAL A 35 4.60 -29.55 -13.65
N TYR A 36 5.90 -29.26 -13.50
CA TYR A 36 6.65 -29.65 -12.30
C TYR A 36 6.08 -29.01 -11.03
N CYS A 37 5.84 -27.69 -11.06
CA CYS A 37 5.24 -26.99 -9.94
C CYS A 37 3.83 -27.50 -9.62
N TRP A 38 3.04 -27.81 -10.64
CA TRP A 38 1.72 -28.39 -10.47
C TRP A 38 1.79 -29.78 -9.79
N GLY A 39 2.71 -30.65 -10.24
CA GLY A 39 2.94 -31.96 -9.63
C GLY A 39 3.29 -31.83 -8.14
N GLU A 40 4.27 -30.97 -7.83
CA GLU A 40 4.71 -30.75 -6.42
C GLU A 40 3.58 -30.22 -5.53
N ILE A 41 2.74 -29.31 -6.05
CA ILE A 41 1.58 -28.78 -5.32
C ILE A 41 0.51 -29.86 -5.18
N SER A 42 0.23 -30.61 -6.26
CA SER A 42 -0.79 -31.64 -6.29
C SER A 42 -0.50 -32.77 -5.31
N ASP A 43 0.76 -33.20 -5.22
CA ASP A 43 1.19 -34.28 -4.33
C ASP A 43 1.08 -33.90 -2.84
N ARG A 44 1.23 -32.61 -2.53
CA ARG A 44 1.09 -32.07 -1.17
C ARG A 44 -0.34 -31.66 -0.82
N THR A 45 -1.23 -31.59 -1.80
CA THR A 45 -2.61 -31.15 -1.61
C THR A 45 -3.51 -32.34 -1.28
N ILE A 46 -4.21 -32.25 -0.16
CA ILE A 46 -5.24 -33.23 0.21
C ILE A 46 -6.51 -32.88 -0.59
N TRP A 47 -6.66 -33.46 -1.78
CA TRP A 47 -7.75 -33.19 -2.70
C TRP A 47 -9.15 -33.44 -2.12
N ALA A 48 -9.27 -34.33 -1.13
CA ALA A 48 -10.52 -34.57 -0.42
C ALA A 48 -11.08 -33.26 0.22
N PHE A 49 -10.21 -32.41 0.80
CA PHE A 49 -10.64 -31.12 1.34
C PHE A 49 -11.05 -30.13 0.25
N VAL A 50 -10.39 -30.19 -0.91
CA VAL A 50 -10.70 -29.27 -2.03
C VAL A 50 -12.07 -29.65 -2.64
N THR A 51 -12.36 -30.92 -2.79
CA THR A 51 -13.66 -31.39 -3.32
C THR A 51 -14.82 -31.14 -2.36
N ASP A 52 -14.57 -31.15 -1.04
CA ASP A 52 -15.57 -30.89 0.01
C ASP A 52 -15.69 -29.38 0.35
N ALA A 53 -14.77 -28.54 -0.14
CA ALA A 53 -14.74 -27.12 0.16
C ALA A 53 -16.07 -26.39 -0.14
N PRO A 54 -16.80 -26.64 -1.24
CA PRO A 54 -18.09 -25.99 -1.48
C PRO A 54 -19.13 -26.29 -0.40
N THR A 55 -19.18 -27.54 0.07
CA THR A 55 -20.11 -27.99 1.13
C THR A 55 -19.77 -27.30 2.45
N GLN A 56 -18.50 -27.28 2.82
CA GLN A 56 -18.03 -26.60 4.02
C GLN A 56 -18.24 -25.10 3.97
N ALA A 57 -18.04 -24.47 2.82
CA ALA A 57 -18.30 -23.04 2.63
C ALA A 57 -19.80 -22.71 2.79
N ALA A 58 -20.69 -23.57 2.28
CA ALA A 58 -22.14 -23.41 2.46
C ALA A 58 -22.56 -23.55 3.93
N ASP A 59 -22.02 -24.56 4.65
CA ASP A 59 -22.28 -24.76 6.07
C ASP A 59 -21.75 -23.59 6.92
N LEU A 60 -20.55 -23.10 6.64
CA LEU A 60 -19.99 -21.91 7.28
C LEU A 60 -20.86 -20.68 7.03
N GLY A 61 -21.28 -20.46 5.79
CA GLY A 61 -22.20 -19.37 5.42
C GLY A 61 -23.55 -19.46 6.16
N ALA A 62 -24.11 -20.66 6.30
CA ALA A 62 -25.34 -20.88 7.06
C ALA A 62 -25.18 -20.53 8.55
N ARG A 63 -24.03 -20.84 9.14
CA ARG A 63 -23.71 -20.48 10.55
C ARG A 63 -23.46 -18.99 10.75
N MET A 64 -23.10 -18.25 9.72
CA MET A 64 -22.88 -16.81 9.75
C MET A 64 -24.18 -16.00 9.75
N VAL A 65 -25.31 -16.59 9.40
CA VAL A 65 -26.62 -15.92 9.30
C VAL A 65 -27.58 -16.49 10.35
N PRO A 66 -28.31 -15.62 11.09
CA PRO A 66 -28.29 -14.15 11.10
C PRO A 66 -27.10 -13.59 11.90
N PRO A 67 -26.59 -12.39 11.54
CA PRO A 67 -25.58 -11.68 12.34
C PRO A 67 -26.09 -11.36 13.75
N ASP A 68 -25.20 -11.43 14.75
CA ASP A 68 -25.51 -11.08 16.14
C ASP A 68 -25.55 -9.54 16.33
N TRP A 69 -26.68 -8.92 15.98
CA TRP A 69 -26.88 -7.46 16.10
C TRP A 69 -26.73 -6.94 17.53
N GLY A 70 -26.92 -7.78 18.56
CA GLY A 70 -26.71 -7.41 19.95
C GLY A 70 -25.27 -7.01 20.24
N PHE A 71 -24.33 -7.59 19.51
CA PHE A 71 -22.89 -7.34 19.68
C PHE A 71 -22.42 -6.00 19.10
N ILE A 72 -23.21 -5.30 18.27
CA ILE A 72 -22.80 -4.05 17.59
C ILE A 72 -22.38 -2.96 18.58
N LYS A 73 -23.02 -2.89 19.75
CA LYS A 73 -22.72 -1.88 20.79
C LYS A 73 -21.30 -2.00 21.33
N THR A 74 -20.71 -3.20 21.30
CA THR A 74 -19.35 -3.45 21.80
C THR A 74 -18.28 -3.10 20.77
N LEU A 75 -18.64 -2.94 19.49
CA LEU A 75 -17.70 -2.68 18.40
C LEU A 75 -17.34 -1.20 18.25
N GLY A 76 -18.08 -0.27 18.87
CA GLY A 76 -17.83 1.15 18.73
C GLY A 76 -16.43 1.59 19.13
N ARG A 77 -15.95 1.13 20.29
CA ARG A 77 -14.59 1.45 20.76
C ARG A 77 -13.50 0.81 19.89
N PRO A 78 -13.54 -0.50 19.56
CA PRO A 78 -12.59 -1.12 18.64
C PRO A 78 -12.56 -0.46 17.26
N LEU A 79 -13.71 -0.05 16.72
CA LEU A 79 -13.77 0.66 15.44
C LEU A 79 -13.07 2.03 15.53
N TRP A 80 -13.33 2.78 16.59
CA TRP A 80 -12.66 4.05 16.85
C TRP A 80 -11.15 3.90 16.97
N ASP A 81 -10.69 2.87 17.68
CA ASP A 81 -9.27 2.55 17.81
C ASP A 81 -8.62 2.21 16.45
N THR A 82 -9.34 1.51 15.57
CA THR A 82 -8.91 1.22 14.19
C THR A 82 -8.73 2.51 13.37
N LEU A 83 -9.69 3.44 13.44
CA LEU A 83 -9.62 4.72 12.74
C LEU A 83 -8.48 5.60 13.31
N ASN A 84 -8.28 5.60 14.62
CA ASN A 84 -7.16 6.30 15.26
C ASN A 84 -5.80 5.74 14.82
N MET A 85 -5.66 4.41 14.76
CA MET A 85 -4.43 3.78 14.26
C MET A 85 -4.13 4.21 12.82
N ALA A 86 -5.11 4.16 11.94
CA ALA A 86 -4.95 4.58 10.56
C ALA A 86 -4.58 6.05 10.44
N THR A 87 -5.28 6.92 11.19
CA THR A 87 -5.08 8.38 11.10
C THR A 87 -3.76 8.81 11.71
N LEU A 88 -3.47 8.41 12.93
CA LEU A 88 -2.24 8.79 13.63
C LEU A 88 -1.01 8.14 12.99
N GLY A 89 -1.12 6.88 12.55
CA GLY A 89 -0.05 6.19 11.83
C GLY A 89 0.27 6.88 10.50
N THR A 90 -0.75 7.32 9.76
CA THR A 90 -0.55 8.09 8.52
C THR A 90 0.04 9.47 8.80
N ALA A 91 -0.47 10.20 9.79
CA ALA A 91 0.05 11.51 10.15
C ALA A 91 1.53 11.45 10.55
N MET A 92 1.90 10.50 11.40
CA MET A 92 3.29 10.26 11.79
C MET A 92 4.16 9.94 10.56
N ALA A 93 3.66 9.08 9.68
CA ALA A 93 4.38 8.71 8.48
C ALA A 93 4.64 9.90 7.56
N ILE A 94 3.64 10.76 7.35
CA ILE A 94 3.74 11.95 6.49
C ILE A 94 4.78 12.92 7.04
N VAL A 95 4.75 13.19 8.35
CA VAL A 95 5.71 14.11 9.00
C VAL A 95 7.16 13.65 8.78
N ILE A 96 7.42 12.33 8.83
CA ILE A 96 8.75 11.77 8.61
C ILE A 96 9.05 11.61 7.11
N ALA A 97 8.06 11.30 6.29
CA ALA A 97 8.24 11.08 4.86
C ALA A 97 8.64 12.35 4.10
N VAL A 98 8.13 13.52 4.51
CA VAL A 98 8.45 14.80 3.84
C VAL A 98 9.97 15.08 3.85
N PRO A 99 10.68 15.14 4.98
CA PRO A 99 12.12 15.36 4.98
C PRO A 99 12.90 14.25 4.29
N VAL A 100 12.46 12.99 4.41
CA VAL A 100 13.10 11.85 3.72
C VAL A 100 12.95 11.98 2.20
N ALA A 101 11.77 12.36 1.70
CA ALA A 101 11.52 12.58 0.29
C ALA A 101 12.35 13.75 -0.26
N TYR A 102 12.42 14.86 0.48
CA TYR A 102 13.25 16.00 0.12
C TYR A 102 14.74 15.63 -0.02
N CYS A 103 15.23 14.77 0.87
CA CYS A 103 16.61 14.25 0.82
C CYS A 103 16.82 13.20 -0.30
N ALA A 104 15.78 12.51 -0.73
CA ALA A 104 15.84 11.46 -1.75
C ALA A 104 15.76 12.01 -3.19
N ALA A 105 15.03 13.10 -3.41
CA ALA A 105 14.85 13.68 -4.73
C ALA A 105 16.13 14.33 -5.26
N ARG A 106 16.43 14.13 -6.57
CA ARG A 106 17.67 14.57 -7.23
C ARG A 106 17.82 16.10 -7.26
N ASN A 107 16.71 16.78 -7.45
CA ASN A 107 16.67 18.24 -7.58
C ASN A 107 16.71 19.01 -6.26
N THR A 108 16.48 18.33 -5.12
CA THR A 108 16.45 18.97 -3.79
C THR A 108 17.51 18.45 -2.82
N THR A 109 18.09 17.27 -3.08
CA THR A 109 19.07 16.63 -2.17
C THR A 109 20.28 17.52 -1.90
N PRO A 110 20.73 17.63 -0.64
CA PRO A 110 21.98 18.35 -0.32
C PRO A 110 23.25 17.66 -0.86
N SER A 111 23.24 16.31 -0.97
CA SER A 111 24.38 15.52 -1.46
C SER A 111 23.90 14.27 -2.17
N MET A 112 24.30 14.16 -3.45
CA MET A 112 24.00 12.99 -4.28
C MET A 112 24.69 11.72 -3.83
N THR A 113 25.87 11.84 -3.20
CA THR A 113 26.73 10.71 -2.86
C THR A 113 26.50 10.14 -1.45
N LEU A 114 26.04 10.98 -0.50
CA LEU A 114 25.86 10.56 0.88
C LEU A 114 24.38 10.61 1.32
N VAL A 115 23.74 11.76 1.16
CA VAL A 115 22.37 11.98 1.70
C VAL A 115 21.33 11.18 0.92
N ARG A 116 21.40 11.24 -0.40
CA ARG A 116 20.44 10.54 -1.26
C ARG A 116 20.45 9.01 -1.08
N PRO A 117 21.61 8.31 -1.10
CA PRO A 117 21.63 6.86 -0.88
C PRO A 117 21.09 6.45 0.49
N VAL A 118 21.36 7.24 1.54
CA VAL A 118 20.82 6.97 2.89
C VAL A 118 19.29 7.14 2.90
N ALA A 119 18.79 8.23 2.31
CA ALA A 119 17.33 8.44 2.21
C ALA A 119 16.65 7.31 1.41
N LEU A 120 17.23 6.91 0.27
CA LEU A 120 16.72 5.77 -0.53
C LEU A 120 16.77 4.44 0.25
N PHE A 121 17.83 4.22 1.02
CA PHE A 121 17.94 3.03 1.87
C PHE A 121 16.83 3.01 2.93
N VAL A 122 16.54 4.13 3.59
CA VAL A 122 15.42 4.25 4.54
C VAL A 122 14.08 3.95 3.86
N ILE A 123 13.86 4.52 2.67
CA ILE A 123 12.64 4.28 1.88
C ILE A 123 12.47 2.80 1.55
N VAL A 124 13.51 2.17 1.02
CA VAL A 124 13.47 0.75 0.62
C VAL A 124 13.27 -0.15 1.83
N SER A 125 14.03 0.06 2.91
CA SER A 125 13.94 -0.74 4.14
C SER A 125 12.54 -0.67 4.78
N SER A 126 11.98 0.54 4.89
CA SER A 126 10.63 0.75 5.41
C SER A 126 9.55 0.00 4.61
N ARG A 127 9.68 -0.06 3.28
CA ARG A 127 8.72 -0.72 2.39
C ARG A 127 8.89 -2.23 2.27
N SER A 128 10.09 -2.73 2.51
CA SER A 128 10.41 -4.16 2.36
C SER A 128 9.72 -5.02 3.41
N ILE A 129 9.44 -4.46 4.58
CA ILE A 129 8.82 -5.18 5.68
C ILE A 129 7.31 -4.90 5.68
N ASN A 130 6.51 -5.98 5.76
CA ASN A 130 5.05 -5.87 5.85
C ASN A 130 4.65 -5.28 7.21
N SER A 131 3.54 -4.50 7.23
CA SER A 131 2.98 -3.93 8.47
C SER A 131 2.64 -4.97 9.54
N LEU A 132 2.24 -6.20 9.15
CA LEU A 132 2.02 -7.30 10.08
C LEU A 132 3.29 -7.73 10.81
N ILE A 133 4.43 -7.80 10.10
CA ILE A 133 5.71 -8.14 10.71
C ILE A 133 6.14 -7.05 11.68
N TRP A 134 6.00 -5.77 11.27
CA TRP A 134 6.23 -4.64 12.18
C TRP A 134 5.32 -4.71 13.41
N ALA A 135 4.04 -5.03 13.24
CA ALA A 135 3.10 -5.14 14.34
C ALA A 135 3.49 -6.26 15.32
N LEU A 136 3.83 -7.45 14.81
CA LEU A 136 4.30 -8.56 15.65
C LEU A 136 5.54 -8.19 16.47
N MET A 137 6.54 -7.58 15.83
CA MET A 137 7.75 -7.13 16.54
C MET A 137 7.43 -6.05 17.58
N LEU A 138 6.62 -5.07 17.22
CA LEU A 138 6.29 -3.97 18.12
C LEU A 138 5.38 -4.41 19.28
N VAL A 139 4.44 -5.30 19.05
CA VAL A 139 3.62 -5.89 20.11
C VAL A 139 4.48 -6.63 21.14
N THR A 140 5.54 -7.32 20.71
CA THR A 140 6.46 -7.99 21.64
C THR A 140 7.38 -7.02 22.40
N ILE A 141 7.73 -5.87 21.81
CA ILE A 141 8.65 -4.88 22.44
C ILE A 141 7.89 -3.88 23.32
N VAL A 142 6.79 -3.32 22.79
CA VAL A 142 6.05 -2.22 23.44
C VAL A 142 4.82 -2.73 24.20
N GLY A 143 4.41 -3.98 23.96
CA GLY A 143 3.20 -4.57 24.46
C GLY A 143 2.02 -4.50 23.47
N PRO A 144 0.98 -5.35 23.69
CA PRO A 144 -0.21 -5.33 22.86
C PRO A 144 -1.01 -4.04 23.03
N GLY A 145 -1.54 -3.51 21.94
CA GLY A 145 -2.39 -2.32 21.99
C GLY A 145 -2.27 -1.40 20.78
N VAL A 146 -3.12 -0.38 20.76
CA VAL A 146 -3.27 0.60 19.66
C VAL A 146 -1.95 1.31 19.31
N PHE A 147 -1.09 1.55 20.30
CA PHE A 147 0.17 2.25 20.11
C PHE A 147 1.15 1.43 19.22
N ALA A 148 1.26 0.13 19.45
CA ALA A 148 2.04 -0.76 18.59
C ALA A 148 1.51 -0.74 17.14
N GLY A 149 0.19 -0.71 16.96
CA GLY A 149 -0.45 -0.60 15.67
C GLY A 149 -0.15 0.72 14.95
N ILE A 150 -0.21 1.86 15.66
CA ILE A 150 0.16 3.18 15.12
C ILE A 150 1.60 3.17 14.59
N LEU A 151 2.53 2.66 15.39
CA LEU A 151 3.95 2.58 14.99
C LEU A 151 4.15 1.66 13.79
N ALA A 152 3.49 0.50 13.77
CA ALA A 152 3.61 -0.47 12.67
C ALA A 152 3.12 0.10 11.34
N ILE A 153 1.96 0.74 11.34
CA ILE A 153 1.39 1.44 10.18
C ILE A 153 2.31 2.59 9.76
N GLY A 154 2.76 3.39 10.73
CA GLY A 154 3.61 4.54 10.48
C GLY A 154 4.93 4.16 9.83
N LEU A 155 5.66 3.21 10.41
CA LEU A 155 6.96 2.77 9.91
C LEU A 155 6.89 2.30 8.45
N ARG A 156 5.89 1.49 8.09
CA ARG A 156 5.70 1.05 6.71
C ARG A 156 5.28 2.20 5.79
N SER A 157 4.44 3.09 6.28
CA SER A 157 3.89 4.20 5.49
C SER A 157 4.93 5.27 5.17
N ILE A 158 5.96 5.45 6.01
CA ILE A 158 7.06 6.39 5.76
C ILE A 158 7.68 6.13 4.37
N GLY A 159 8.11 4.90 4.12
CA GLY A 159 8.77 4.57 2.86
C GLY A 159 7.84 4.68 1.65
N PHE A 160 6.55 4.34 1.82
CA PHE A 160 5.56 4.46 0.75
C PHE A 160 5.31 5.93 0.38
N CYS A 161 4.99 6.76 1.37
CA CYS A 161 4.74 8.19 1.15
C CYS A 161 6.00 8.91 0.63
N ALA A 162 7.16 8.62 1.22
CA ALA A 162 8.41 9.24 0.81
C ALA A 162 8.79 8.87 -0.63
N LYS A 163 8.51 7.61 -1.06
CA LYS A 163 8.76 7.21 -2.45
C LYS A 163 7.94 8.02 -3.44
N LEU A 164 6.62 8.02 -3.29
CA LEU A 164 5.75 8.74 -4.21
C LEU A 164 5.99 10.25 -4.17
N LEU A 165 6.34 10.77 -2.99
CA LEU A 165 6.60 12.20 -2.83
C LEU A 165 7.92 12.64 -3.48
N TYR A 166 9.02 11.86 -3.35
CA TYR A 166 10.26 12.25 -4.03
C TYR A 166 10.13 12.11 -5.56
N GLU A 167 9.38 11.12 -6.06
CA GLU A 167 9.08 11.00 -7.48
C GLU A 167 8.29 12.22 -7.98
N ALA A 168 7.27 12.67 -7.25
CA ALA A 168 6.53 13.90 -7.55
C ALA A 168 7.41 15.15 -7.50
N ILE A 169 8.40 15.21 -6.59
CA ILE A 169 9.38 16.31 -6.54
C ILE A 169 10.32 16.26 -7.75
N GLU A 170 10.69 15.09 -8.27
CA GLU A 170 11.54 14.96 -9.46
C GLU A 170 10.80 15.27 -10.77
N GLU A 171 9.46 15.20 -10.79
CA GLU A 171 8.60 15.43 -11.98
C GLU A 171 8.13 16.88 -12.15
N ILE A 172 8.53 17.82 -11.28
CA ILE A 172 8.13 19.22 -11.37
C ILE A 172 8.70 19.91 -12.62
N ASP A 173 8.05 20.99 -13.05
CA ASP A 173 8.54 21.87 -14.11
C ASP A 173 9.70 22.73 -13.59
N GLU A 174 10.92 22.39 -14.03
CA GLU A 174 12.13 23.10 -13.65
C GLU A 174 12.15 24.56 -14.14
N SER A 175 11.43 24.91 -15.21
CA SER A 175 11.38 26.28 -15.73
C SER A 175 10.79 27.25 -14.71
N GLN A 176 9.77 26.82 -13.97
CA GLN A 176 9.17 27.65 -12.91
C GLN A 176 10.13 27.80 -11.72
N VAL A 177 10.90 26.77 -11.40
CA VAL A 177 11.91 26.80 -10.33
C VAL A 177 13.06 27.75 -10.71
N GLU A 178 13.50 27.69 -11.96
CA GLU A 178 14.54 28.61 -12.50
C GLU A 178 14.07 30.07 -12.53
N ALA A 179 12.82 30.32 -12.88
CA ALA A 179 12.25 31.66 -12.83
C ALA A 179 12.32 32.28 -11.42
N VAL A 180 11.96 31.49 -10.39
CA VAL A 180 12.10 31.94 -8.99
C VAL A 180 13.58 32.13 -8.61
N ARG A 181 14.46 31.23 -9.07
CA ARG A 181 15.89 31.32 -8.79
C ARG A 181 16.54 32.56 -9.43
N ALA A 182 16.08 32.96 -10.63
CA ALA A 182 16.55 34.14 -11.35
C ALA A 182 16.27 35.45 -10.62
N THR A 183 15.29 35.51 -9.71
CA THR A 183 15.02 36.67 -8.86
C THR A 183 16.04 36.87 -7.71
N GLY A 184 17.04 35.98 -7.58
CA GLY A 184 17.99 35.98 -6.47
C GLY A 184 17.47 35.32 -5.18
N ALA A 185 16.40 34.53 -5.26
CA ALA A 185 15.79 33.86 -4.13
C ALA A 185 16.74 32.85 -3.48
N SER A 186 16.74 32.77 -2.14
CA SER A 186 17.47 31.78 -1.37
C SER A 186 16.93 30.37 -1.62
N ARG A 187 17.72 29.35 -1.31
CA ARG A 187 17.29 27.93 -1.46
C ARG A 187 15.95 27.63 -0.77
N ALA A 188 15.73 28.17 0.41
CA ALA A 188 14.46 28.00 1.14
C ALA A 188 13.28 28.67 0.41
N GLN A 189 13.49 29.86 -0.16
CA GLN A 189 12.47 30.55 -0.94
C GLN A 189 12.18 29.82 -2.26
N VAL A 190 13.21 29.32 -2.95
CA VAL A 190 13.04 28.48 -4.14
C VAL A 190 12.21 27.24 -3.81
N THR A 191 12.49 26.56 -2.69
CA THR A 191 11.69 25.42 -2.26
C THR A 191 10.25 25.82 -1.96
N ALA A 192 10.03 26.90 -1.19
CA ALA A 192 8.71 27.33 -0.76
C ALA A 192 7.82 27.84 -1.89
N TYR A 193 8.39 28.56 -2.86
CA TYR A 193 7.63 29.23 -3.93
C TYR A 193 7.72 28.54 -5.30
N GLY A 194 8.81 27.80 -5.56
CA GLY A 194 9.01 27.11 -6.83
C GLY A 194 8.62 25.63 -6.78
N ILE A 195 8.90 24.91 -5.67
CA ILE A 195 8.73 23.46 -5.60
C ILE A 195 7.41 23.10 -4.88
N VAL A 196 7.21 23.59 -3.66
CA VAL A 196 6.07 23.20 -2.81
C VAL A 196 4.71 23.41 -3.50
N PRO A 197 4.42 24.53 -4.19
CA PRO A 197 3.11 24.70 -4.84
C PRO A 197 2.83 23.64 -5.92
N GLN A 198 3.85 23.23 -6.67
CA GLN A 198 3.72 22.21 -7.71
C GLN A 198 3.48 20.81 -7.13
N VAL A 199 4.10 20.50 -6.00
CA VAL A 199 4.03 19.17 -5.34
C VAL A 199 2.80 19.04 -4.45
N MET A 200 2.21 20.15 -3.98
CA MET A 200 1.12 20.13 -3.01
C MET A 200 -0.11 19.28 -3.42
N PRO A 201 -0.60 19.32 -4.67
CA PRO A 201 -1.70 18.46 -5.10
C PRO A 201 -1.34 16.96 -5.03
N ALA A 202 -0.14 16.59 -5.48
CA ALA A 202 0.37 15.22 -5.39
C ALA A 202 0.53 14.78 -3.93
N PHE A 203 1.10 15.64 -3.08
CA PHE A 203 1.24 15.39 -1.64
C PHE A 203 -0.10 15.11 -0.96
N ALA A 204 -1.11 15.92 -1.23
CA ALA A 204 -2.45 15.72 -0.68
C ALA A 204 -3.09 14.41 -1.18
N GLY A 205 -2.97 14.13 -2.47
CA GLY A 205 -3.44 12.88 -3.07
C GLY A 205 -2.78 11.64 -2.46
N ILE A 206 -1.46 11.65 -2.31
CA ILE A 206 -0.66 10.56 -1.69
C ILE A 206 -1.08 10.35 -0.23
N SER A 207 -1.26 11.44 0.52
CA SER A 207 -1.62 11.39 1.94
C SER A 207 -2.99 10.74 2.16
N VAL A 208 -4.00 11.17 1.40
CA VAL A 208 -5.36 10.64 1.47
C VAL A 208 -5.40 9.19 0.99
N PHE A 209 -4.70 8.86 -0.08
CA PHE A 209 -4.61 7.49 -0.59
C PHE A 209 -3.96 6.54 0.44
N ARG A 210 -2.89 6.99 1.10
CA ARG A 210 -2.25 6.19 2.14
C ARG A 210 -3.12 6.01 3.37
N TRP A 211 -3.86 7.04 3.77
CA TRP A 211 -4.81 6.95 4.86
C TRP A 211 -5.90 5.91 4.60
N ASP A 212 -6.47 5.89 3.40
CA ASP A 212 -7.46 4.89 2.99
C ASP A 212 -6.90 3.45 3.06
N ILE A 213 -5.69 3.22 2.55
CA ILE A 213 -5.02 1.91 2.68
C ILE A 213 -4.81 1.55 4.16
N ASN A 214 -4.41 2.49 4.98
CA ASN A 214 -4.12 2.27 6.39
C ASN A 214 -5.37 1.91 7.21
N ILE A 215 -6.58 2.38 6.83
CA ILE A 215 -7.84 1.92 7.43
C ILE A 215 -8.00 0.40 7.25
N ARG A 216 -7.74 -0.11 6.05
CA ARG A 216 -7.81 -1.55 5.77
C ARG A 216 -6.72 -2.33 6.47
N GLU A 217 -5.48 -1.84 6.47
CA GLU A 217 -4.36 -2.48 7.16
C GLU A 217 -4.59 -2.55 8.68
N SER A 218 -5.14 -1.49 9.30
CA SER A 218 -5.39 -1.46 10.74
C SER A 218 -6.39 -2.52 11.21
N THR A 219 -7.33 -2.95 10.36
CA THR A 219 -8.26 -4.04 10.70
C THR A 219 -7.55 -5.37 10.88
N VAL A 220 -6.53 -5.62 10.06
CA VAL A 220 -5.76 -6.88 10.07
C VAL A 220 -4.73 -6.90 11.21
N LEU A 221 -4.15 -5.74 11.56
CA LEU A 221 -3.16 -5.64 12.65
C LEU A 221 -3.74 -6.06 14.01
N GLY A 222 -5.04 -5.90 14.20
CA GLY A 222 -5.70 -6.36 15.42
C GLY A 222 -5.65 -7.87 15.63
N LEU A 223 -5.53 -8.67 14.56
CA LEU A 223 -5.38 -10.14 14.65
C LEU A 223 -4.07 -10.55 15.35
N VAL A 224 -3.05 -9.70 15.29
CA VAL A 224 -1.75 -9.92 15.94
C VAL A 224 -1.59 -9.16 17.27
N GLY A 225 -2.70 -8.66 17.82
CA GLY A 225 -2.69 -8.00 19.14
C GLY A 225 -2.41 -6.50 19.11
N ALA A 226 -2.36 -5.86 17.94
CA ALA A 226 -2.14 -4.41 17.82
C ALA A 226 -3.39 -3.55 18.13
N GLY A 227 -4.49 -4.16 18.63
CA GLY A 227 -5.70 -3.41 18.97
C GLY A 227 -6.70 -3.28 17.82
N GLY A 228 -7.70 -2.41 18.01
CA GLY A 228 -8.72 -2.15 16.99
C GLY A 228 -9.73 -3.28 16.79
N ILE A 229 -10.47 -3.20 15.68
CA ILE A 229 -11.58 -4.12 15.36
C ILE A 229 -11.12 -5.56 15.06
N GLY A 230 -9.85 -5.75 14.75
CA GLY A 230 -9.28 -7.08 14.54
C GLY A 230 -9.19 -7.92 15.83
N LEU A 231 -9.11 -7.31 17.01
CA LEU A 231 -9.11 -8.01 18.30
C LEU A 231 -10.42 -8.78 18.55
N PRO A 232 -11.61 -8.15 18.53
CA PRO A 232 -12.88 -8.87 18.65
C PRO A 232 -13.10 -9.84 17.50
N LEU A 233 -12.58 -9.57 16.29
CA LEU A 233 -12.63 -10.51 15.18
C LEU A 233 -11.87 -11.79 15.50
N ASN A 234 -10.63 -11.68 15.97
CA ASN A 234 -9.82 -12.83 16.37
C ASN A 234 -10.48 -13.62 17.49
N GLY A 235 -11.02 -12.94 18.51
CA GLY A 235 -11.76 -13.57 19.60
C GLY A 235 -13.00 -14.33 19.12
N ALA A 236 -13.77 -13.75 18.17
CA ALA A 236 -14.94 -14.41 17.61
C ALA A 236 -14.57 -15.63 16.75
N ILE A 237 -13.46 -15.58 15.99
CA ILE A 237 -12.96 -16.72 15.20
C ILE A 237 -12.48 -17.84 16.12
N THR A 238 -11.69 -17.54 17.12
CA THR A 238 -11.14 -18.55 18.05
C THR A 238 -12.21 -19.25 18.90
N THR A 239 -13.31 -18.55 19.18
CA THR A 239 -14.48 -19.11 19.88
C THR A 239 -15.53 -19.70 18.94
N LEU A 240 -15.27 -19.72 17.62
CA LEU A 240 -16.20 -20.21 16.57
C LEU A 240 -17.59 -19.54 16.61
N ALA A 241 -17.63 -18.29 17.09
CA ALA A 241 -18.85 -17.48 17.15
C ALA A 241 -19.15 -16.83 15.78
N TRP A 242 -19.53 -17.63 14.79
CA TRP A 242 -19.65 -17.23 13.38
C TRP A 242 -20.67 -16.10 13.14
N THR A 243 -21.75 -16.02 13.92
CA THR A 243 -22.72 -14.94 13.88
C THR A 243 -22.12 -13.59 14.28
N ARG A 244 -21.12 -13.59 15.19
CA ARG A 244 -20.36 -12.37 15.56
C ARG A 244 -19.32 -12.05 14.51
N VAL A 245 -18.65 -13.06 13.94
CA VAL A 245 -17.71 -12.87 12.84
C VAL A 245 -18.38 -12.16 11.67
N SER A 246 -19.59 -12.59 11.26
CA SER A 246 -20.33 -11.97 10.16
C SER A 246 -20.67 -10.51 10.46
N LEU A 247 -21.12 -10.17 11.66
CA LEU A 247 -21.37 -8.79 12.06
C LEU A 247 -20.10 -7.94 11.99
N ILE A 248 -18.98 -8.44 12.54
CA ILE A 248 -17.71 -7.71 12.55
C ILE A 248 -17.23 -7.45 11.12
N LEU A 249 -17.32 -8.45 10.24
CA LEU A 249 -16.98 -8.29 8.82
C LEU A 249 -17.86 -7.23 8.14
N LEU A 250 -19.16 -7.20 8.40
CA LEU A 250 -20.06 -6.17 7.88
C LEU A 250 -19.65 -4.77 8.36
N VAL A 251 -19.28 -4.63 9.63
CA VAL A 251 -18.83 -3.35 10.20
C VAL A 251 -17.49 -2.92 9.56
N ILE A 252 -16.56 -3.87 9.33
CA ILE A 252 -15.29 -3.59 8.64
C ILE A 252 -15.57 -3.10 7.21
N VAL A 253 -16.41 -3.81 6.45
CA VAL A 253 -16.76 -3.41 5.09
C VAL A 253 -17.42 -2.02 5.08
N ALA A 254 -18.35 -1.75 5.99
CA ALA A 254 -18.98 -0.44 6.10
C ALA A 254 -17.96 0.67 6.41
N ALA A 255 -17.00 0.42 7.31
CA ALA A 255 -15.94 1.36 7.65
C ALA A 255 -15.01 1.65 6.47
N VAL A 256 -14.62 0.61 5.71
CA VAL A 256 -13.78 0.74 4.52
C VAL A 256 -14.51 1.52 3.43
N VAL A 257 -15.77 1.20 3.13
CA VAL A 257 -16.58 1.91 2.13
C VAL A 257 -16.76 3.38 2.53
N ALA A 258 -17.01 3.66 3.81
CA ALA A 258 -17.10 5.04 4.30
C ALA A 258 -15.76 5.79 4.16
N GLY A 259 -14.63 5.14 4.47
CA GLY A 259 -13.29 5.69 4.28
C GLY A 259 -13.00 5.99 2.81
N GLU A 260 -13.31 5.08 1.91
CA GLU A 260 -13.14 5.25 0.47
C GLU A 260 -14.00 6.40 -0.09
N TRP A 261 -15.25 6.51 0.36
CA TRP A 261 -16.12 7.62 -0.02
C TRP A 261 -15.59 8.97 0.45
N ILE A 262 -15.10 9.07 1.69
CA ILE A 262 -14.47 10.28 2.23
C ILE A 262 -13.20 10.62 1.42
N SER A 263 -12.34 9.63 1.17
CA SER A 263 -11.12 9.77 0.37
C SER A 263 -11.41 10.28 -1.05
N ALA A 264 -12.44 9.74 -1.70
CA ALA A 264 -12.86 10.18 -3.04
C ALA A 264 -13.32 11.64 -3.02
N LYS A 265 -14.14 12.02 -2.03
CA LYS A 265 -14.64 13.38 -1.90
C LYS A 265 -13.53 14.40 -1.62
N VAL A 266 -12.58 14.05 -0.77
CA VAL A 266 -11.41 14.90 -0.48
C VAL A 266 -10.53 15.08 -1.71
N ARG A 267 -10.26 14.00 -2.46
CA ARG A 267 -9.50 14.09 -3.73
C ARG A 267 -10.16 15.02 -4.74
N HIS A 268 -11.48 14.90 -4.96
CA HIS A 268 -12.22 15.78 -5.86
C HIS A 268 -12.24 17.25 -5.43
N ALA A 269 -12.03 17.53 -4.14
CA ALA A 269 -11.97 18.91 -3.66
C ALA A 269 -10.56 19.54 -3.80
N ILE A 270 -9.52 18.70 -3.96
CA ILE A 270 -8.11 19.14 -4.02
C ILE A 270 -7.59 19.19 -5.48
N ILE A 271 -8.11 18.31 -6.33
CA ILE A 271 -7.80 18.23 -7.76
C ILE A 271 -8.95 18.81 -8.58
#